data_38f816ba932979abf85576bd25086cdf
#
_entry.id   38f816ba932979abf85576bd25086cdf
#
_cell.length_a   1.000
_cell.length_b   1.000
_cell.length_c   1.000
_cell.angle_alpha   90.00
_cell.angle_beta   90.00
_cell.angle_gamma   90.00
#
_symmetry.space_group_name_H-M   'P 1'
#
loop_
_entity.id
_entity.type
_entity.pdbx_description
1 polymer ?
#
loop_
_entity_poly.entity_id
_entity_poly.type
_entity_poly.pdbx_seq_one_letter_code
_entity_poly.pdbx_strand_id
1 'polypeptide(L)'
;MWAGHTSKERTGDCMLSDLLSEELVLLDVEASDWEDAIRKGAQPLVDNKKVTPAYVDDIVKGVNELGPYIVITEHVALPHARPESGALESAIGIVTLKEPVEFGSADNDPVKFMFPLAAKDSDAHIGALQSLVELLSDSDFFTQLEKCATPKDVVELVHDKERSL
;
A
#
# COMPACT_ATOMS: atom_id res chain seq x y z
N MET A 1 -34.63 -5.53 0.00
CA MET A 1 -34.07 -5.40 -0.23
C MET A 1 -33.33 -5.56 -0.16
N TRP A 2 -33.11 -5.58 -0.17
CA TRP A 2 -32.13 -5.63 -0.09
C TRP A 2 -31.53 -4.94 -0.25
N ALA A 3 -31.44 -4.54 -0.36
CA ALA A 3 -30.74 -3.96 -0.55
C ALA A 3 -29.98 -3.69 -0.19
N GLY A 4 -29.99 -3.41 0.02
CA GLY A 4 -29.22 -2.99 0.39
C GLY A 4 -28.38 -3.46 0.69
N HIS A 5 -28.54 -3.97 0.82
CA HIS A 5 -27.71 -4.53 1.02
C HIS A 5 -26.96 -4.64 0.46
N THR A 6 -27.20 -4.29 -0.03
CA THR A 6 -26.44 -4.55 -0.61
C THR A 6 -25.23 -4.40 -0.55
N SER A 7 -24.82 -3.48 -0.56
CA SER A 7 -23.50 -3.32 -0.45
C SER A 7 -23.02 -4.14 0.61
N LYS A 8 -23.72 -4.37 1.42
CA LYS A 8 -23.34 -5.12 2.36
C LYS A 8 -23.11 -6.39 1.96
N GLU A 9 -23.60 -6.69 0.92
CA GLU A 9 -23.48 -7.90 0.48
C GLU A 9 -22.24 -8.25 0.19
N ARG A 10 -21.50 -7.39 0.08
CA ARG A 10 -20.20 -7.67 -0.03
C ARG A 10 -19.70 -7.93 1.31
N THR A 11 -20.51 -8.43 2.09
CA THR A 11 -20.20 -8.76 3.36
C THR A 11 -19.10 -9.70 3.41
N GLY A 12 -18.17 -9.56 4.27
CA GLY A 12 -17.02 -10.37 4.38
C GLY A 12 -15.85 -9.82 3.62
N ASP A 13 -16.12 -8.98 2.64
CA ASP A 13 -15.04 -8.35 1.92
C ASP A 13 -14.66 -7.07 2.63
N CYS A 14 -13.37 -6.87 2.82
CA CYS A 14 -12.87 -5.59 3.29
C CYS A 14 -12.82 -4.64 2.12
N MET A 15 -13.23 -3.42 2.34
CA MET A 15 -12.95 -2.36 1.38
C MET A 15 -11.54 -1.88 1.61
N LEU A 16 -10.93 -1.32 0.58
CA LEU A 16 -9.59 -0.78 0.71
C LEU A 16 -9.52 0.28 1.80
N SER A 17 -10.54 1.12 1.89
CA SER A 17 -10.59 2.15 2.91
C SER A 17 -10.66 1.59 4.33
N ASP A 18 -11.07 0.33 4.49
CA ASP A 18 -11.08 -0.31 5.80
C ASP A 18 -9.69 -0.68 6.28
N LEU A 19 -8.75 -0.83 5.36
CA LEU A 19 -7.38 -1.22 5.67
C LEU A 19 -6.44 -0.02 5.78
N LEU A 20 -6.92 1.17 5.45
CA LEU A 20 -6.13 2.38 5.40
C LEU A 20 -6.56 3.33 6.51
N SER A 21 -5.60 3.98 7.16
CA SER A 21 -5.90 5.02 8.12
C SER A 21 -4.85 6.11 7.99
N GLU A 22 -5.11 7.27 8.57
CA GLU A 22 -4.22 8.42 8.44
C GLU A 22 -2.83 8.12 8.97
N GLU A 23 -2.73 7.35 10.04
CA GLU A 23 -1.43 7.06 10.63
C GLU A 23 -0.58 6.14 9.76
N LEU A 24 -1.15 5.54 8.73
CA LEU A 24 -0.41 4.68 7.80
C LEU A 24 0.00 5.40 6.51
N VAL A 25 -0.25 6.71 6.44
CA VAL A 25 0.06 7.52 5.26
C VAL A 25 1.25 8.41 5.54
N LEU A 26 2.23 8.39 4.65
CA LEU A 26 3.40 9.27 4.73
C LEU A 26 3.56 10.00 3.41
N LEU A 27 3.71 11.32 3.47
CA LEU A 27 3.84 12.13 2.27
C LEU A 27 5.23 12.75 2.19
N ASP A 28 5.78 12.81 0.99
CA ASP A 28 7.07 13.45 0.70
C ASP A 28 8.21 12.90 1.56
N VAL A 29 8.29 11.59 1.63
CA VAL A 29 9.34 10.91 2.39
C VAL A 29 10.66 11.01 1.62
N GLU A 30 11.73 11.33 2.33
CA GLU A 30 13.07 11.32 1.76
C GLU A 30 13.73 9.99 2.08
N ALA A 31 14.28 9.35 1.09
CA ALA A 31 14.95 8.06 1.26
C ALA A 31 16.23 8.05 0.44
N SER A 32 17.27 7.46 1.01
CA SER A 32 18.59 7.43 0.38
C SER A 32 18.70 6.34 -0.68
N ASP A 33 17.93 5.25 -0.52
CA ASP A 33 17.92 4.14 -1.46
C ASP A 33 16.66 3.34 -1.25
N TRP A 34 16.52 2.23 -1.98
CA TRP A 34 15.29 1.43 -1.94
C TRP A 34 15.08 0.78 -0.56
N GLU A 35 16.16 0.35 0.10
CA GLU A 35 16.00 -0.25 1.41
C GLU A 35 15.52 0.78 2.42
N ASP A 36 16.09 1.98 2.40
CA ASP A 36 15.68 3.06 3.27
C ASP A 36 14.22 3.43 3.01
N ALA A 37 13.82 3.45 1.73
CA ALA A 37 12.44 3.76 1.36
C ALA A 37 11.48 2.73 1.93
N ILE A 38 11.80 1.44 1.81
CA ILE A 38 10.94 0.38 2.34
C ILE A 38 10.83 0.50 3.86
N ARG A 39 11.95 0.69 4.54
CA ARG A 39 11.94 0.72 6.00
C ARG A 39 11.17 1.93 6.53
N LYS A 40 11.37 3.09 5.93
CA LYS A 40 10.63 4.28 6.33
C LYS A 40 9.15 4.16 6.01
N GLY A 41 8.84 3.65 4.82
CA GLY A 41 7.45 3.55 4.39
C GLY A 41 6.64 2.52 5.17
N ALA A 42 7.29 1.47 5.63
CA ALA A 42 6.60 0.41 6.39
C ALA A 42 6.61 0.67 7.90
N GLN A 43 7.38 1.67 8.38
CA GLN A 43 7.47 1.93 9.80
C GLN A 43 6.10 2.19 10.46
N PRO A 44 5.18 2.93 9.85
CA PRO A 44 3.87 3.10 10.46
C PRO A 44 3.12 1.79 10.68
N LEU A 45 3.34 0.79 9.83
CA LEU A 45 2.71 -0.51 10.04
C LEU A 45 3.27 -1.17 11.30
N VAL A 46 4.55 -1.00 11.57
CA VAL A 46 5.17 -1.52 12.79
C VAL A 46 4.65 -0.76 14.01
N ASP A 47 4.66 0.57 13.91
CA ASP A 47 4.26 1.42 15.03
C ASP A 47 2.82 1.20 15.44
N ASN A 48 1.96 0.87 14.48
CA ASN A 48 0.54 0.66 14.74
C ASN A 48 0.18 -0.81 14.89
N LYS A 49 1.18 -1.66 15.06
CA LYS A 49 1.02 -3.07 15.38
C LYS A 49 0.30 -3.87 14.30
N LYS A 50 0.50 -3.47 13.06
CA LYS A 50 -0.03 -4.21 11.92
C LYS A 50 0.94 -5.30 11.51
N VAL A 51 2.24 -5.08 11.70
CA VAL A 51 3.28 -6.05 11.40
C VAL A 51 4.35 -6.00 12.47
N THR A 52 5.16 -7.05 12.54
CA THR A 52 6.34 -7.06 13.42
C THR A 52 7.52 -6.44 12.65
N PRO A 53 8.57 -6.00 13.37
CA PRO A 53 9.79 -5.55 12.67
C PRO A 53 10.38 -6.62 11.76
N ALA A 54 10.24 -7.91 12.12
CA ALA A 54 10.74 -9.00 11.28
C ALA A 54 10.05 -9.03 9.92
N TYR A 55 8.79 -8.60 9.85
CA TYR A 55 8.08 -8.54 8.58
C TYR A 55 8.79 -7.61 7.60
N VAL A 56 9.21 -6.44 8.09
CA VAL A 56 9.90 -5.47 7.25
C VAL A 56 11.27 -6.02 6.83
N ASP A 57 11.97 -6.67 7.75
CA ASP A 57 13.25 -7.31 7.41
C ASP A 57 13.06 -8.34 6.32
N ASP A 58 11.97 -9.09 6.34
CA ASP A 58 11.69 -10.09 5.31
C ASP A 58 11.38 -9.47 3.96
N ILE A 59 10.74 -8.30 3.93
CA ILE A 59 10.53 -7.60 2.66
C ILE A 59 11.88 -7.25 2.04
N VAL A 60 12.77 -6.68 2.84
CA VAL A 60 14.09 -6.27 2.37
C VAL A 60 14.88 -7.49 1.90
N LYS A 61 14.82 -8.58 2.68
CA LYS A 61 15.52 -9.81 2.34
C LYS A 61 15.01 -10.36 1.01
N GLY A 62 13.69 -10.33 0.81
CA GLY A 62 13.09 -10.81 -0.43
C GLY A 62 13.56 -10.04 -1.64
N VAL A 63 13.65 -8.73 -1.52
CA VAL A 63 14.14 -7.90 -2.63
C VAL A 63 15.61 -8.20 -2.92
N ASN A 64 16.42 -8.41 -1.87
CA ASN A 64 17.82 -8.76 -2.08
C ASN A 64 17.98 -10.11 -2.76
N GLU A 65 17.13 -11.08 -2.44
CA GLU A 65 17.27 -12.44 -2.95
C GLU A 65 16.59 -12.64 -4.29
N LEU A 66 15.44 -12.01 -4.50
CA LEU A 66 14.59 -12.25 -5.66
C LEU A 66 14.60 -11.11 -6.67
N GLY A 67 15.20 -9.98 -6.31
CA GLY A 67 15.13 -8.79 -7.13
C GLY A 67 13.91 -7.95 -6.77
N PRO A 68 13.64 -6.88 -7.53
CA PRO A 68 12.62 -5.90 -7.14
C PRO A 68 11.19 -6.37 -7.50
N TYR A 69 10.83 -7.55 -7.00
CA TYR A 69 9.52 -8.13 -7.31
C TYR A 69 8.35 -7.28 -6.83
N ILE A 70 8.61 -6.38 -5.87
CA ILE A 70 7.57 -5.54 -5.31
C ILE A 70 7.22 -4.34 -6.20
N VAL A 71 8.04 -4.06 -7.22
CA VAL A 71 7.76 -2.95 -8.14
C VAL A 71 6.83 -3.51 -9.22
N ILE A 72 5.55 -3.16 -9.13
CA ILE A 72 4.51 -3.88 -9.88
C ILE A 72 4.07 -3.17 -11.16
N THR A 73 4.27 -1.85 -11.22
CA THR A 73 3.96 -1.10 -12.43
C THR A 73 4.81 0.17 -12.40
N GLU A 74 4.74 0.95 -13.44
CA GLU A 74 5.62 2.11 -13.58
C GLU A 74 5.50 3.03 -12.37
N HIS A 75 6.62 3.30 -11.73
CA HIS A 75 6.77 4.21 -10.58
C HIS A 75 6.08 3.76 -9.29
N VAL A 76 5.58 2.52 -9.22
CA VAL A 76 4.78 2.05 -8.09
C VAL A 76 5.33 0.75 -7.51
N ALA A 77 5.55 0.74 -6.20
CA ALA A 77 5.98 -0.45 -5.47
C ALA A 77 4.94 -0.84 -4.43
N LEU A 78 4.82 -2.13 -4.21
CA LEU A 78 3.89 -2.71 -3.23
C LEU A 78 4.69 -3.56 -2.26
N PRO A 79 5.39 -2.94 -1.30
CA PRO A 79 6.21 -3.70 -0.35
C PRO A 79 5.35 -4.66 0.48
N HIS A 80 5.66 -5.96 0.40
CA HIS A 80 4.90 -6.96 1.14
C HIS A 80 5.73 -8.22 1.30
N ALA A 81 5.38 -9.01 2.30
CA ALA A 81 5.96 -10.31 2.55
C ALA A 81 4.82 -11.28 2.83
N ARG A 82 5.14 -12.55 3.09
CA ARG A 82 4.09 -13.52 3.39
C ARG A 82 3.50 -13.24 4.76
N PRO A 83 2.23 -13.61 4.98
CA PRO A 83 1.60 -13.37 6.29
C PRO A 83 2.40 -13.95 7.45
N GLU A 84 2.97 -15.15 7.30
CA GLU A 84 3.70 -15.79 8.38
C GLU A 84 5.02 -15.09 8.71
N SER A 85 5.46 -14.15 7.89
CA SER A 85 6.66 -13.38 8.19
C SER A 85 6.45 -12.37 9.29
N GLY A 86 5.21 -12.13 9.71
CA GLY A 86 4.96 -11.24 10.82
C GLY A 86 3.78 -10.31 10.66
N ALA A 87 2.82 -10.65 9.80
CA ALA A 87 1.61 -9.85 9.67
C ALA A 87 0.70 -10.12 10.85
N LEU A 88 0.35 -9.07 11.59
CA LEU A 88 -0.50 -9.17 12.77
C LEU A 88 -1.95 -8.81 12.42
N GLU A 89 -2.13 -7.86 11.51
CA GLU A 89 -3.44 -7.44 11.04
C GLU A 89 -3.32 -7.04 9.59
N SER A 90 -4.39 -7.14 8.85
CA SER A 90 -4.41 -6.68 7.47
C SER A 90 -4.45 -5.16 7.44
N ALA A 91 -3.59 -4.56 6.64
CA ALA A 91 -3.49 -3.10 6.56
C ALA A 91 -2.77 -2.70 5.29
N ILE A 92 -2.97 -1.48 4.86
CA ILE A 92 -2.23 -0.92 3.74
C ILE A 92 -1.81 0.49 4.08
N GLY A 93 -0.59 0.85 3.70
CA GLY A 93 -0.12 2.23 3.81
C GLY A 93 -0.06 2.87 2.44
N ILE A 94 0.05 4.17 2.42
CA ILE A 94 0.29 4.93 1.19
C ILE A 94 1.43 5.88 1.48
N VAL A 95 2.47 5.81 0.65
CA VAL A 95 3.68 6.59 0.85
C VAL A 95 4.03 7.27 -0.47
N THR A 96 4.26 8.59 -0.42
CA THR A 96 4.83 9.27 -1.57
C THR A 96 6.27 9.64 -1.23
N LEU A 97 7.16 9.49 -2.21
CA LEU A 97 8.57 9.82 -2.03
C LEU A 97 8.82 11.22 -2.57
N LYS A 98 9.59 12.00 -1.82
CA LYS A 98 9.91 13.35 -2.25
C LYS A 98 10.73 13.31 -3.53
N GLU A 99 11.74 12.44 -3.56
CA GLU A 99 12.53 12.19 -4.75
C GLU A 99 12.32 10.75 -5.16
N PRO A 100 12.07 10.46 -6.42
CA PRO A 100 11.92 9.07 -6.85
C PRO A 100 13.18 8.26 -6.56
N VAL A 101 13.00 6.98 -6.30
CA VAL A 101 14.10 6.10 -5.90
C VAL A 101 14.15 4.89 -6.83
N GLU A 102 15.36 4.51 -7.23
CA GLU A 102 15.53 3.34 -8.08
C GLU A 102 15.58 2.08 -7.23
N PHE A 103 14.77 1.11 -7.62
CA PHE A 103 14.70 -0.18 -6.94
C PHE A 103 15.38 -1.29 -7.72
N GLY A 104 15.89 -0.96 -8.90
CA GLY A 104 16.52 -1.97 -9.77
C GLY A 104 15.57 -2.58 -10.78
N SER A 105 14.37 -2.04 -10.91
CA SER A 105 13.42 -2.52 -11.90
C SER A 105 13.58 -1.73 -13.19
N ALA A 106 14.19 -2.33 -14.20
CA ALA A 106 14.54 -1.63 -15.43
C ALA A 106 13.32 -1.01 -16.13
N ASP A 107 12.19 -1.70 -16.06
CA ASP A 107 11.00 -1.25 -16.79
C ASP A 107 10.16 -0.25 -16.00
N ASN A 108 10.25 -0.25 -14.68
CA ASN A 108 9.32 0.49 -13.84
C ASN A 108 9.95 1.56 -12.97
N ASP A 109 11.28 1.61 -12.88
CA ASP A 109 11.97 2.63 -12.10
C ASP A 109 11.85 4.01 -12.74
N PRO A 110 11.97 5.06 -11.97
CA PRO A 110 12.12 5.05 -10.51
C PRO A 110 10.77 4.98 -9.79
N VAL A 111 10.80 4.53 -8.54
CA VAL A 111 9.59 4.43 -7.74
C VAL A 111 9.29 5.78 -7.10
N LYS A 112 8.06 6.20 -7.19
CA LYS A 112 7.59 7.45 -6.61
C LYS A 112 6.53 7.19 -5.54
N PHE A 113 5.77 6.10 -5.69
CA PHE A 113 4.66 5.78 -4.81
C PHE A 113 4.83 4.37 -4.27
N MET A 114 4.61 4.21 -2.96
CA MET A 114 4.64 2.88 -2.34
C MET A 114 3.36 2.63 -1.59
N PHE A 115 2.91 1.38 -1.63
CA PHE A 115 1.71 0.94 -0.92
C PHE A 115 2.09 -0.26 -0.07
N PRO A 116 2.75 -0.04 1.08
CA PRO A 116 3.14 -1.16 1.95
C PRO A 116 1.89 -1.92 2.39
N LEU A 117 1.93 -3.23 2.26
CA LEU A 117 0.75 -4.06 2.46
C LEU A 117 1.04 -5.14 3.48
N ALA A 118 0.12 -5.36 4.41
CA ALA A 118 0.15 -6.50 5.30
C ALA A 118 -1.16 -7.26 5.13
N ALA A 119 -1.05 -8.58 5.01
CA ALA A 119 -2.20 -9.44 4.88
C ALA A 119 -2.15 -10.47 5.99
N LYS A 120 -3.15 -10.46 6.87
CA LYS A 120 -3.17 -11.40 7.99
C LYS A 120 -3.37 -12.82 7.49
N ASP A 121 -4.17 -12.99 6.45
CA ASP A 121 -4.30 -14.28 5.80
C ASP A 121 -4.60 -14.03 4.32
N SER A 122 -4.53 -15.10 3.52
CA SER A 122 -4.54 -14.93 2.07
C SER A 122 -5.92 -14.65 1.49
N ASP A 123 -7.00 -14.86 2.26
CA ASP A 123 -8.34 -14.70 1.71
C ASP A 123 -9.10 -13.50 2.24
N ALA A 124 -8.64 -12.90 3.31
CA ALA A 124 -9.46 -11.98 4.10
C ALA A 124 -9.77 -10.66 3.42
N HIS A 125 -9.07 -10.32 2.32
CA HIS A 125 -9.21 -8.98 1.78
C HIS A 125 -9.11 -8.94 0.27
N ILE A 126 -9.68 -9.97 -0.38
CA ILE A 126 -9.68 -10.02 -1.84
C ILE A 126 -10.36 -8.79 -2.42
N GLY A 127 -11.48 -8.35 -1.81
CA GLY A 127 -12.16 -7.16 -2.29
C GLY A 127 -11.28 -5.92 -2.24
N ALA A 128 -10.52 -5.77 -1.16
CA ALA A 128 -9.62 -4.62 -1.02
C ALA A 128 -8.51 -4.67 -2.06
N LEU A 129 -7.98 -5.86 -2.34
CA LEU A 129 -6.93 -6.00 -3.36
C LEU A 129 -7.46 -5.66 -4.75
N GLN A 130 -8.71 -6.05 -5.04
CA GLN A 130 -9.31 -5.71 -6.32
C GLN A 130 -9.47 -4.20 -6.46
N SER A 131 -9.90 -3.52 -5.41
CA SER A 131 -9.99 -2.05 -5.42
C SER A 131 -8.62 -1.43 -5.62
N LEU A 132 -7.60 -1.98 -4.98
CA LEU A 132 -6.25 -1.46 -5.12
C LEU A 132 -5.78 -1.56 -6.56
N VAL A 133 -6.00 -2.71 -7.21
CA VAL A 133 -5.60 -2.88 -8.60
C VAL A 133 -6.29 -1.85 -9.49
N GLU A 134 -7.58 -1.59 -9.24
CA GLU A 134 -8.29 -0.59 -10.03
C GLU A 134 -7.75 0.81 -9.80
N LEU A 135 -7.41 1.15 -8.55
CA LEU A 135 -6.80 2.45 -8.27
C LEU A 135 -5.45 2.59 -8.95
N LEU A 136 -4.65 1.54 -8.95
CA LEU A 136 -3.32 1.60 -9.56
C LEU A 136 -3.38 1.72 -11.07
N SER A 137 -4.54 1.44 -11.66
CA SER A 137 -4.76 1.61 -13.10
C SER A 137 -5.35 2.97 -13.44
N ASP A 138 -5.61 3.81 -12.44
CA ASP A 138 -6.29 5.09 -12.62
C ASP A 138 -5.27 6.22 -12.53
N SER A 139 -4.87 6.78 -13.68
CA SER A 139 -3.88 7.84 -13.70
C SER A 139 -4.36 9.09 -12.96
N ASP A 140 -5.66 9.33 -12.92
CA ASP A 140 -6.20 10.48 -12.19
C ASP A 140 -5.97 10.32 -10.68
N PHE A 141 -6.04 9.10 -10.19
CA PHE A 141 -5.76 8.86 -8.77
C PHE A 141 -4.36 9.37 -8.42
N PHE A 142 -3.36 9.05 -9.23
CA PHE A 142 -1.98 9.48 -8.95
C PHE A 142 -1.83 10.98 -9.07
N THR A 143 -2.52 11.59 -10.04
CA THR A 143 -2.48 13.04 -10.18
C THR A 143 -3.05 13.71 -8.93
N GLN A 144 -4.14 13.20 -8.40
CA GLN A 144 -4.74 13.76 -7.20
C GLN A 144 -3.92 13.44 -5.96
N LEU A 145 -3.31 12.24 -5.91
CA LEU A 145 -2.48 11.85 -4.79
C LEU A 145 -1.31 12.83 -4.63
N GLU A 146 -0.72 13.24 -5.72
CA GLU A 146 0.40 14.19 -5.66
C GLU A 146 -0.03 15.56 -5.15
N LYS A 147 -1.31 15.89 -5.24
CA LYS A 147 -1.82 17.16 -4.76
C LYS A 147 -2.26 17.11 -3.30
N CYS A 148 -2.30 15.93 -2.69
CA CYS A 148 -2.71 15.81 -1.31
C CYS A 148 -1.67 16.44 -0.39
N ALA A 149 -2.12 17.27 0.53
CA ALA A 149 -1.23 17.95 1.46
C ALA A 149 -1.14 17.24 2.81
N THR A 150 -2.14 16.43 3.16
CA THR A 150 -2.19 15.77 4.46
C THR A 150 -2.62 14.32 4.30
N PRO A 151 -2.29 13.46 5.29
CA PRO A 151 -2.77 12.08 5.27
C PRO A 151 -4.30 11.99 5.21
N LYS A 152 -5.01 12.92 5.84
CA LYS A 152 -6.47 12.92 5.78
C LYS A 152 -6.95 13.08 4.33
N ASP A 153 -6.29 13.96 3.56
CA ASP A 153 -6.66 14.15 2.15
C ASP A 153 -6.52 12.85 1.38
N VAL A 154 -5.47 12.08 1.68
CA VAL A 154 -5.23 10.82 0.98
C VAL A 154 -6.31 9.80 1.33
N VAL A 155 -6.65 9.68 2.60
CA VAL A 155 -7.69 8.75 3.03
C VAL A 155 -9.02 9.10 2.36
N GLU A 156 -9.36 10.39 2.31
CA GLU A 156 -10.59 10.83 1.66
C GLU A 156 -10.57 10.54 0.16
N LEU A 157 -9.43 10.74 -0.47
CA LEU A 157 -9.29 10.46 -1.90
C LEU A 157 -9.55 8.97 -2.19
N VAL A 158 -8.95 8.08 -1.40
CA VAL A 158 -9.15 6.65 -1.58
C VAL A 158 -10.61 6.28 -1.35
N HIS A 159 -11.20 6.83 -0.31
CA HIS A 159 -12.60 6.55 0.01
C HIS A 159 -13.51 6.97 -1.14
N ASP A 160 -13.29 8.17 -1.68
CA ASP A 160 -14.11 8.67 -2.77
C ASP A 160 -13.94 7.85 -4.05
N LYS A 161 -12.70 7.48 -4.35
CA LYS A 161 -12.43 6.69 -5.55
C LYS A 161 -13.06 5.29 -5.42
N GLU A 162 -12.94 4.69 -4.24
CA GLU A 162 -13.47 3.35 -4.04
C GLU A 162 -14.98 3.32 -4.17
N ARG A 163 -15.66 4.36 -3.74
CA ARG A 163 -17.11 4.44 -3.88
C ARG A 163 -17.55 4.55 -5.34
N SER A 164 -16.64 4.97 -6.21
CA SER A 164 -16.95 5.13 -7.62
C SER A 164 -16.67 3.88 -8.45
N LEU A 165 -16.06 2.87 -7.85
CA LEU A 165 -15.69 1.65 -8.60
C LEU A 165 -16.85 0.73 -8.90
#